data_ee8c18b7dc904280240750a032117bd2
#
_entry.id   ee8c18b7dc904280240750a032117bd2
#
_cell.length_a   1.000
_cell.length_b   1.000
_cell.length_c   1.000
_cell.angle_alpha   90.00
_cell.angle_beta   90.00
_cell.angle_gamma   90.00
#
_symmetry.space_group_name_H-M   'P 1'
#
loop_
_entity.id
_entity.type
_entity.pdbx_description
1 polymer ?
#
loop_
_entity_poly.entity_id
_entity_poly.type
_entity_poly.pdbx_seq_one_letter_code
_entity_poly.pdbx_strand_id
1 'polypeptide(L)'
;MPKSYSRRQFLQASGALAVGAAGAGSAFAGSALAKDAKGDWNAGEVVHLLPAANHERILLKASFRSGLKDAPQLLVAGRRIKGHRSDTHGRFWQFDVPGLKADTGYTLQLADGKGKALCSPWPLKTFPCPDASPDHVRLLVYTCAGGHPDARGPGGMEAFRSLAIRHALLERGLAYQPDAVIANGDHVYQDQRTWLESSNPAIRKAATDFYQQTGMFDTSQPVLGTDNERILATLVDPQIAHLYGTRLRSTPVFFMMDDHDYFENDEAEENFVTFPPDHFDLSLGRTVQDMYYPEFLPDATRSLMLPGSNASDRAPQVSECFGTLRYGKLLEVLMYDCGRYLSLKDKHAGIIPPEAEKWLLDRTRQSEARHLIHMPSTPFGWSAGKWREWYPDVVVSDETDMAPAGAISQRFWGVQGKNLHLSTQKGKYMWQPGWFAQHQRIVTAMTGQKRPAVMMSGDLHATGWDRMLRSGDVDLSKNPLYLILNGTLGTGKAGWPSAARGLAPSTPTLLQLERNVQPVEKNGFSIVDITPDKIVCRLFVWREPDPFEAISSLEPYEVIEIPIG
;
A
#
# COMPACT_ATOMS: atom_id res chain seq x y z
N MET A 1 29.89 28.98 -7.53
CA MET A 1 28.83 28.82 -8.53
C MET A 1 29.07 27.48 -9.23
N PRO A 2 28.25 26.44 -9.04
CA PRO A 2 28.40 25.19 -9.76
C PRO A 2 27.81 25.36 -11.17
N LYS A 3 28.54 24.87 -12.18
CA LYS A 3 28.14 24.91 -13.58
C LYS A 3 27.00 23.92 -13.80
N SER A 4 25.87 24.39 -14.29
CA SER A 4 24.77 23.55 -14.76
C SER A 4 25.15 22.87 -16.09
N TYR A 5 25.11 21.56 -16.15
CA TYR A 5 25.29 20.80 -17.38
C TYR A 5 23.92 20.64 -18.08
N SER A 6 23.91 20.86 -19.40
CA SER A 6 22.70 20.66 -20.20
C SER A 6 22.45 19.15 -20.45
N ARG A 7 21.18 18.78 -20.63
CA ARG A 7 20.72 17.41 -20.92
C ARG A 7 21.50 16.71 -22.05
N ARG A 8 22.04 17.48 -22.98
CA ARG A 8 22.84 16.99 -24.14
C ARG A 8 24.27 16.61 -23.75
N GLN A 9 24.85 17.24 -22.74
CA GLN A 9 26.21 16.93 -22.24
C GLN A 9 26.20 15.70 -21.34
N PHE A 10 25.10 15.43 -20.65
CA PHE A 10 24.92 14.21 -19.84
C PHE A 10 24.83 12.96 -20.71
N LEU A 11 24.14 13.03 -21.86
CA LEU A 11 24.01 11.90 -22.79
C LEU A 11 25.31 11.59 -23.58
N GLN A 12 26.23 12.54 -23.72
CA GLN A 12 27.54 12.31 -24.35
C GLN A 12 28.57 11.71 -23.39
N ALA A 13 28.42 11.90 -22.08
CA ALA A 13 29.30 11.29 -21.07
C ALA A 13 28.96 9.82 -20.76
N SER A 14 27.73 9.37 -21.03
CA SER A 14 27.27 8.00 -20.81
C SER A 14 27.62 7.02 -21.92
N GLY A 15 28.15 7.49 -23.07
CA GLY A 15 28.46 6.67 -24.23
C GLY A 15 29.89 6.09 -24.30
N ALA A 16 30.75 6.36 -23.34
CA ALA A 16 32.19 6.05 -23.44
C ALA A 16 32.72 5.00 -22.45
N LEU A 17 31.86 4.22 -21.77
CA LEU A 17 32.29 3.21 -20.77
C LEU A 17 31.73 1.80 -21.02
N ALA A 18 31.51 1.43 -22.25
CA ALA A 18 31.04 0.09 -22.63
C ALA A 18 32.03 -0.63 -23.55
N VAL A 19 33.31 -0.70 -23.18
CA VAL A 19 34.24 -1.73 -23.72
C VAL A 19 35.30 -2.03 -22.65
N GLY A 20 35.26 -3.22 -22.08
CA GLY A 20 36.39 -3.80 -21.35
C GLY A 20 36.13 -4.35 -19.97
N ALA A 21 35.43 -5.46 -19.85
CA ALA A 21 35.66 -6.46 -18.81
C ALA A 21 35.03 -7.81 -19.23
N ALA A 22 35.74 -8.53 -20.09
CA ALA A 22 35.55 -9.96 -20.20
C ALA A 22 36.43 -10.62 -19.14
N GLY A 23 35.83 -11.40 -18.22
CA GLY A 23 36.59 -12.26 -17.35
C GLY A 23 35.97 -12.47 -15.97
N ALA A 24 35.50 -13.69 -15.77
CA ALA A 24 35.05 -14.36 -14.56
C ALA A 24 33.52 -14.44 -14.36
N GLY A 25 32.91 -15.33 -15.12
CA GLY A 25 31.59 -15.87 -14.83
C GLY A 25 31.64 -16.81 -13.65
N SER A 26 31.25 -16.36 -12.46
CA SER A 26 30.72 -17.25 -11.43
C SER A 26 29.26 -17.50 -11.75
N ALA A 27 29.00 -18.70 -12.26
CA ALA A 27 27.63 -19.19 -12.48
C ALA A 27 26.90 -19.26 -11.12
N PHE A 28 26.04 -18.29 -10.87
CA PHE A 28 25.01 -18.42 -9.86
C PHE A 28 24.04 -19.52 -10.32
N ALA A 29 24.18 -20.71 -9.73
CA ALA A 29 23.17 -21.74 -9.80
C ALA A 29 21.97 -21.32 -8.93
N GLY A 30 21.25 -20.27 -9.37
CA GLY A 30 19.89 -20.03 -8.94
C GLY A 30 19.05 -21.20 -9.45
N SER A 31 18.38 -21.92 -8.54
CA SER A 31 17.41 -22.96 -8.91
C SER A 31 16.44 -22.35 -9.89
N ALA A 32 16.53 -22.81 -11.15
CA ALA A 32 15.58 -22.46 -12.19
C ALA A 32 14.22 -23.00 -11.77
N LEU A 33 13.40 -22.18 -11.10
CA LEU A 33 11.97 -22.36 -11.11
C LEU A 33 11.58 -22.37 -12.59
N ALA A 34 10.91 -23.44 -13.01
CA ALA A 34 10.56 -23.67 -14.40
C ALA A 34 10.02 -22.36 -15.00
N LYS A 35 10.73 -21.82 -16.01
CA LYS A 35 10.17 -20.81 -16.91
C LYS A 35 8.81 -21.36 -17.33
N ASP A 36 7.74 -20.58 -17.18
CA ASP A 36 6.45 -20.92 -17.74
C ASP A 36 6.71 -21.42 -19.16
N ALA A 37 6.48 -22.70 -19.38
CA ALA A 37 6.49 -23.25 -20.72
C ALA A 37 5.52 -22.36 -21.52
N LYS A 38 5.92 -21.90 -22.70
CA LYS A 38 5.12 -21.04 -23.59
C LYS A 38 3.80 -21.72 -23.98
N GLY A 39 2.86 -21.77 -23.03
CA GLY A 39 1.47 -22.09 -23.16
C GLY A 39 0.75 -21.19 -22.20
N ASP A 40 -0.22 -20.41 -22.66
CA ASP A 40 -1.01 -19.50 -21.84
C ASP A 40 -1.57 -20.26 -20.62
N TRP A 41 -1.21 -19.81 -19.41
CA TRP A 41 -1.77 -20.36 -18.18
C TRP A 41 -3.30 -20.17 -18.21
N ASN A 42 -4.04 -21.26 -18.05
CA ASN A 42 -5.48 -21.23 -18.15
C ASN A 42 -6.11 -20.97 -16.78
N ALA A 43 -6.72 -19.80 -16.62
CA ALA A 43 -7.46 -19.40 -15.42
C ALA A 43 -8.73 -20.24 -15.17
N GLY A 44 -9.30 -20.84 -16.20
CA GLY A 44 -10.53 -21.66 -16.10
C GLY A 44 -11.67 -20.86 -15.45
N GLU A 45 -12.15 -21.36 -14.30
CA GLU A 45 -13.24 -20.75 -13.53
C GLU A 45 -12.77 -19.65 -12.57
N VAL A 46 -11.46 -19.45 -12.41
CA VAL A 46 -10.87 -18.53 -11.44
C VAL A 46 -10.90 -17.09 -11.98
N VAL A 47 -11.33 -16.15 -11.16
CA VAL A 47 -11.32 -14.71 -11.44
C VAL A 47 -10.08 -14.05 -10.84
N HIS A 48 -9.79 -14.30 -9.55
CA HIS A 48 -8.57 -13.80 -8.94
C HIS A 48 -7.91 -14.82 -8.00
N LEU A 49 -6.59 -14.68 -7.84
CA LEU A 49 -5.75 -15.45 -6.91
C LEU A 49 -4.77 -14.49 -6.24
N LEU A 50 -4.87 -14.36 -4.91
CA LEU A 50 -4.00 -13.52 -4.10
C LEU A 50 -3.41 -14.33 -2.94
N PRO A 51 -2.13 -14.76 -3.05
CA PRO A 51 -1.44 -15.48 -2.01
C PRO A 51 -0.65 -14.55 -1.08
N ALA A 52 -0.68 -14.81 0.23
CA ALA A 52 0.39 -14.42 1.14
C ALA A 52 1.21 -15.67 1.51
N ALA A 53 2.50 -15.49 1.77
CA ALA A 53 3.37 -16.58 2.21
C ALA A 53 4.38 -16.11 3.25
N ASN A 54 4.78 -17.04 4.13
CA ASN A 54 5.96 -16.92 4.97
C ASN A 54 6.84 -18.19 4.82
N HIS A 55 7.70 -18.47 5.75
CA HIS A 55 8.60 -19.63 5.67
C HIS A 55 7.91 -20.99 5.84
N GLU A 56 6.70 -21.04 6.39
CA GLU A 56 6.01 -22.30 6.73
C GLU A 56 4.53 -22.34 6.37
N ARG A 57 3.98 -21.27 5.79
CA ARG A 57 2.53 -21.15 5.57
C ARG A 57 2.20 -20.37 4.32
N ILE A 58 1.12 -20.74 3.65
CA ILE A 58 0.49 -19.99 2.57
C ILE A 58 -0.96 -19.74 2.96
N LEU A 59 -1.40 -18.49 2.79
CA LEU A 59 -2.80 -18.09 2.84
C LEU A 59 -3.20 -17.60 1.45
N LEU A 60 -4.20 -18.27 0.83
CA LEU A 60 -4.63 -17.96 -0.53
C LEU A 60 -6.09 -17.50 -0.50
N LYS A 61 -6.37 -16.34 -1.08
CA LYS A 61 -7.74 -15.91 -1.43
C LYS A 61 -7.99 -16.18 -2.91
N ALA A 62 -9.17 -16.71 -3.22
CA ALA A 62 -9.57 -17.01 -4.59
C ALA A 62 -11.03 -16.65 -4.81
N SER A 63 -11.36 -16.14 -6.01
CA SER A 63 -12.75 -16.02 -6.43
C SER A 63 -13.01 -16.72 -7.76
N PHE A 64 -14.26 -17.08 -7.98
CA PHE A 64 -14.71 -17.84 -9.13
C PHE A 64 -15.78 -17.08 -9.92
N ARG A 65 -15.90 -17.38 -11.22
CA ARG A 65 -16.89 -16.76 -12.12
C ARG A 65 -18.32 -16.98 -11.63
N SER A 66 -18.57 -18.16 -11.09
CA SER A 66 -19.87 -18.57 -10.54
C SER A 66 -19.70 -19.12 -9.14
N GLY A 67 -20.72 -18.97 -8.30
CA GLY A 67 -20.73 -19.56 -6.97
C GLY A 67 -20.62 -21.10 -7.01
N LEU A 68 -19.70 -21.65 -6.24
CA LEU A 68 -19.51 -23.08 -6.09
C LEU A 68 -20.42 -23.60 -4.97
N LYS A 69 -21.20 -24.65 -5.25
CA LYS A 69 -22.08 -25.29 -4.26
C LYS A 69 -21.29 -26.06 -3.21
N ASP A 70 -20.27 -26.79 -3.69
CA ASP A 70 -19.38 -27.57 -2.83
C ASP A 70 -18.06 -26.82 -2.64
N ALA A 71 -17.47 -26.97 -1.45
CA ALA A 71 -16.20 -26.34 -1.15
C ALA A 71 -15.10 -26.84 -2.10
N PRO A 72 -14.42 -25.93 -2.83
CA PRO A 72 -13.26 -26.29 -3.63
C PRO A 72 -12.10 -26.76 -2.75
N GLN A 73 -11.13 -27.40 -3.38
CA GLN A 73 -9.94 -27.93 -2.73
C GLN A 73 -8.69 -27.31 -3.36
N LEU A 74 -7.73 -26.92 -2.54
CA LEU A 74 -6.38 -26.58 -2.97
C LEU A 74 -5.47 -27.80 -2.81
N LEU A 75 -4.88 -28.25 -3.92
CA LEU A 75 -3.89 -29.33 -3.94
C LEU A 75 -2.51 -28.68 -3.81
N VAL A 76 -1.76 -29.07 -2.79
CA VAL A 76 -0.41 -28.56 -2.51
C VAL A 76 0.36 -29.56 -1.65
N ALA A 77 1.63 -29.83 -1.96
CA ALA A 77 2.50 -30.74 -1.19
C ALA A 77 1.87 -32.12 -0.94
N GLY A 78 1.13 -32.68 -1.90
CA GLY A 78 0.42 -33.96 -1.75
C GLY A 78 -0.82 -33.91 -0.84
N ARG A 79 -1.18 -32.74 -0.32
CA ARG A 79 -2.33 -32.50 0.56
C ARG A 79 -3.51 -31.93 -0.22
N ARG A 80 -4.72 -32.15 0.29
CA ARG A 80 -5.95 -31.52 -0.17
C ARG A 80 -6.48 -30.63 0.94
N ILE A 81 -6.44 -29.32 0.71
CA ILE A 81 -6.90 -28.32 1.66
C ILE A 81 -8.29 -27.86 1.23
N LYS A 82 -9.28 -28.08 2.07
CA LYS A 82 -10.67 -27.65 1.84
C LYS A 82 -10.76 -26.14 1.97
N GLY A 83 -11.38 -25.47 0.99
CA GLY A 83 -11.65 -24.04 1.05
C GLY A 83 -12.63 -23.68 2.17
N HIS A 84 -12.38 -22.54 2.80
CA HIS A 84 -13.31 -21.84 3.68
C HIS A 84 -14.03 -20.76 2.87
N ARG A 85 -15.35 -20.70 2.95
CA ARG A 85 -16.16 -19.76 2.19
C ARG A 85 -16.25 -18.44 2.93
N SER A 86 -15.93 -17.32 2.24
CA SER A 86 -15.93 -15.96 2.79
C SER A 86 -17.17 -15.12 2.41
N ASP A 87 -17.99 -15.61 1.47
CA ASP A 87 -19.24 -14.96 1.03
C ASP A 87 -20.45 -15.89 1.20
N THR A 88 -21.67 -15.38 0.99
CA THR A 88 -22.88 -16.24 1.07
C THR A 88 -23.19 -16.97 -0.23
N HIS A 89 -22.64 -16.54 -1.36
CA HIS A 89 -22.92 -17.06 -2.70
C HIS A 89 -21.93 -18.11 -3.18
N GLY A 90 -20.84 -18.37 -2.45
CA GLY A 90 -19.82 -19.36 -2.80
C GLY A 90 -18.90 -18.93 -3.95
N ARG A 91 -18.75 -17.62 -4.16
CA ARG A 91 -17.79 -17.06 -5.13
C ARG A 91 -16.40 -16.88 -4.53
N PHE A 92 -16.30 -16.57 -3.23
CA PHE A 92 -15.07 -16.23 -2.53
C PHE A 92 -14.66 -17.29 -1.53
N TRP A 93 -13.39 -17.70 -1.61
CA TRP A 93 -12.87 -18.82 -0.82
C TRP A 93 -11.45 -18.53 -0.34
N GLN A 94 -11.18 -18.96 0.88
CA GLN A 94 -9.86 -18.88 1.50
C GLN A 94 -9.29 -20.28 1.70
N PHE A 95 -7.98 -20.42 1.50
CA PHE A 95 -7.23 -21.66 1.76
C PHE A 95 -6.03 -21.33 2.64
N ASP A 96 -5.97 -21.96 3.80
CA ASP A 96 -4.91 -21.80 4.78
C ASP A 96 -4.06 -23.08 4.84
N VAL A 97 -2.79 -22.97 4.52
CA VAL A 97 -1.87 -24.10 4.34
C VAL A 97 -0.67 -23.98 5.29
N PRO A 98 -0.80 -24.38 6.56
CA PRO A 98 0.32 -24.40 7.49
C PRO A 98 1.23 -25.62 7.29
N GLY A 99 2.42 -25.59 7.93
CA GLY A 99 3.35 -26.72 8.02
C GLY A 99 4.05 -27.03 6.69
N LEU A 100 4.34 -26.02 5.91
CA LEU A 100 5.16 -26.10 4.71
C LEU A 100 6.66 -26.01 5.08
N LYS A 101 7.53 -26.46 4.18
CA LYS A 101 8.97 -26.32 4.32
C LYS A 101 9.40 -24.94 3.84
N ALA A 102 10.36 -24.33 4.54
CA ALA A 102 10.95 -23.05 4.17
C ALA A 102 11.72 -23.16 2.84
N ASP A 103 11.84 -22.00 2.15
CA ASP A 103 12.60 -21.83 0.90
C ASP A 103 12.27 -22.88 -0.17
N THR A 104 11.02 -23.29 -0.24
CA THR A 104 10.57 -24.42 -1.07
C THR A 104 9.52 -23.97 -2.08
N GLY A 105 9.74 -24.33 -3.35
CA GLY A 105 8.76 -24.15 -4.41
C GLY A 105 7.69 -25.25 -4.38
N TYR A 106 6.44 -24.87 -4.38
CA TYR A 106 5.29 -25.76 -4.44
C TYR A 106 4.51 -25.57 -5.73
N THR A 107 3.95 -26.65 -6.27
CA THR A 107 2.92 -26.56 -7.30
C THR A 107 1.57 -26.59 -6.62
N LEU A 108 0.76 -25.56 -6.89
CA LEU A 108 -0.60 -25.40 -6.38
C LEU A 108 -1.61 -25.66 -7.52
N GLN A 109 -2.78 -26.23 -7.20
CA GLN A 109 -3.88 -26.37 -8.14
C GLN A 109 -5.21 -26.33 -7.41
N LEU A 110 -6.17 -25.56 -7.93
CA LEU A 110 -7.55 -25.57 -7.45
C LEU A 110 -8.36 -26.65 -8.18
N ALA A 111 -9.15 -27.37 -7.41
CA ALA A 111 -10.10 -28.36 -7.91
C ALA A 111 -11.47 -28.17 -7.24
N ASP A 112 -12.53 -28.60 -7.93
CA ASP A 112 -13.87 -28.67 -7.34
C ASP A 112 -13.98 -29.77 -6.27
N GLY A 113 -15.12 -29.88 -5.60
CA GLY A 113 -15.38 -30.90 -4.58
C GLY A 113 -15.29 -32.35 -5.11
N LYS A 114 -15.33 -32.54 -6.43
CA LYS A 114 -15.20 -33.85 -7.09
C LYS A 114 -13.80 -34.14 -7.62
N GLY A 115 -12.88 -33.17 -7.48
CA GLY A 115 -11.48 -33.29 -7.90
C GLY A 115 -11.21 -32.87 -9.36
N LYS A 116 -12.18 -32.26 -10.06
CA LYS A 116 -11.98 -31.70 -11.40
C LYS A 116 -11.21 -30.37 -11.25
N ALA A 117 -10.15 -30.19 -12.04
CA ALA A 117 -9.36 -28.96 -12.05
C ALA A 117 -10.22 -27.74 -12.42
N LEU A 118 -10.08 -26.64 -11.66
CA LEU A 118 -10.74 -25.36 -11.87
C LEU A 118 -9.87 -24.36 -12.63
N CYS A 119 -8.55 -24.60 -12.67
CA CYS A 119 -7.56 -23.83 -13.43
C CYS A 119 -6.33 -24.70 -13.72
N SER A 120 -5.37 -24.19 -14.50
CA SER A 120 -4.05 -24.82 -14.61
C SER A 120 -3.28 -24.74 -13.29
N PRO A 121 -2.35 -25.69 -13.02
CA PRO A 121 -1.48 -25.59 -11.85
C PRO A 121 -0.50 -24.42 -11.99
N TRP A 122 -0.03 -23.88 -10.84
CA TRP A 122 0.92 -22.76 -10.80
C TRP A 122 1.94 -22.94 -9.68
N PRO A 123 3.15 -22.38 -9.82
CA PRO A 123 4.16 -22.41 -8.77
C PRO A 123 3.95 -21.29 -7.74
N LEU A 124 4.30 -21.58 -6.47
CA LEU A 124 4.44 -20.57 -5.43
C LEU A 124 5.52 -21.03 -4.45
N LYS A 125 6.37 -20.09 -4.00
CA LYS A 125 7.50 -20.39 -3.12
C LYS A 125 7.26 -19.83 -1.71
N THR A 126 7.63 -20.61 -0.68
CA THR A 126 7.74 -20.16 0.70
C THR A 126 9.04 -19.38 0.92
N PHE A 127 9.07 -18.50 1.90
CA PHE A 127 10.24 -17.71 2.24
C PHE A 127 11.33 -18.54 2.96
N PRO A 128 12.58 -18.07 3.01
CA PRO A 128 13.60 -18.62 3.87
C PRO A 128 13.18 -18.61 5.34
N CYS A 129 13.62 -19.60 6.13
CA CYS A 129 13.35 -19.60 7.56
C CYS A 129 14.00 -18.39 8.25
N PRO A 130 13.47 -17.95 9.41
CA PRO A 130 13.97 -16.76 10.12
C PRO A 130 15.47 -16.76 10.41
N ASP A 131 16.08 -17.93 10.56
CA ASP A 131 17.51 -18.07 10.86
C ASP A 131 18.41 -18.19 9.62
N ALA A 132 17.84 -18.33 8.43
CA ALA A 132 18.58 -18.37 7.18
C ALA A 132 19.18 -17.00 6.84
N SER A 133 20.29 -17.01 6.09
CA SER A 133 21.00 -15.81 5.64
C SER A 133 20.95 -15.72 4.11
N PRO A 134 19.83 -15.36 3.51
CA PRO A 134 19.74 -15.18 2.06
C PRO A 134 20.55 -13.97 1.60
N ASP A 135 21.08 -14.06 0.37
CA ASP A 135 21.93 -13.02 -0.20
C ASP A 135 21.17 -11.89 -0.89
N HIS A 136 19.90 -12.11 -1.19
CA HIS A 136 19.08 -11.15 -1.94
C HIS A 136 17.59 -11.36 -1.70
N VAL A 137 16.84 -10.26 -1.71
CA VAL A 137 15.39 -10.24 -1.85
C VAL A 137 14.98 -9.00 -2.64
N ARG A 138 13.99 -9.16 -3.52
CA ARG A 138 13.39 -8.06 -4.29
C ARG A 138 11.94 -7.88 -3.93
N LEU A 139 11.57 -6.63 -3.64
CA LEU A 139 10.19 -6.25 -3.39
C LEU A 139 9.67 -5.34 -4.49
N LEU A 140 8.39 -5.52 -4.86
CA LEU A 140 7.59 -4.52 -5.56
C LEU A 140 6.69 -3.84 -4.54
N VAL A 141 6.74 -2.52 -4.46
CA VAL A 141 5.93 -1.74 -3.50
C VAL A 141 5.17 -0.65 -4.25
N TYR A 142 3.90 -0.50 -3.91
CA TYR A 142 3.04 0.57 -4.42
C TYR A 142 1.92 0.87 -3.41
N THR A 143 1.20 1.98 -3.64
CA THR A 143 0.09 2.43 -2.79
C THR A 143 -1.12 2.82 -3.64
N CYS A 144 -2.27 3.07 -3.00
CA CYS A 144 -3.45 3.69 -3.58
C CYS A 144 -3.80 3.09 -4.96
N ALA A 145 -3.87 1.75 -5.01
CA ALA A 145 -4.16 1.03 -6.24
C ALA A 145 -5.66 0.95 -6.56
N GLY A 146 -6.51 1.23 -5.57
CA GLY A 146 -7.96 1.14 -5.63
C GLY A 146 -8.62 2.20 -6.51
N GLY A 147 -9.91 2.34 -6.29
CA GLY A 147 -10.79 3.26 -7.01
C GLY A 147 -11.53 2.63 -8.17
N HIS A 148 -12.86 2.75 -8.16
CA HIS A 148 -13.68 2.19 -9.22
C HIS A 148 -13.41 2.91 -10.56
N PRO A 149 -13.12 2.20 -11.67
CA PRO A 149 -12.71 2.82 -12.93
C PRO A 149 -13.78 3.70 -13.58
N ASP A 150 -15.05 3.52 -13.20
CA ASP A 150 -16.18 4.32 -13.71
C ASP A 150 -16.54 5.51 -12.81
N ALA A 151 -15.90 5.64 -11.64
CA ALA A 151 -16.11 6.80 -10.79
C ALA A 151 -15.60 8.08 -11.46
N ARG A 152 -16.40 9.13 -11.38
CA ARG A 152 -16.06 10.44 -11.96
C ARG A 152 -16.13 11.52 -10.89
N GLY A 153 -15.20 12.44 -10.97
CA GLY A 153 -15.23 13.68 -10.21
C GLY A 153 -16.08 14.76 -10.89
N PRO A 154 -16.09 15.97 -10.31
CA PRO A 154 -16.82 17.10 -10.85
C PRO A 154 -16.51 17.36 -12.34
N GLY A 155 -17.58 17.58 -13.12
CA GLY A 155 -17.43 17.83 -14.55
C GLY A 155 -17.03 16.61 -15.39
N GLY A 156 -17.20 15.39 -14.86
CA GLY A 156 -16.88 14.15 -15.57
C GLY A 156 -15.39 13.80 -15.58
N MET A 157 -14.60 14.44 -14.72
CA MET A 157 -13.16 14.16 -14.60
C MET A 157 -12.92 12.73 -14.14
N GLU A 158 -11.90 12.07 -14.71
CA GLU A 158 -11.44 10.75 -14.29
C GLU A 158 -10.93 10.82 -12.84
N ALA A 159 -11.67 10.20 -11.90
CA ALA A 159 -11.28 10.16 -10.49
C ALA A 159 -10.12 9.16 -10.27
N PHE A 160 -10.19 8.01 -10.93
CA PHE A 160 -9.20 6.94 -10.84
C PHE A 160 -8.78 6.47 -12.23
N ARG A 161 -7.58 5.93 -12.34
CA ARG A 161 -7.05 5.38 -13.59
C ARG A 161 -7.86 4.17 -14.08
N SER A 162 -7.95 4.05 -15.40
CA SER A 162 -8.51 2.85 -16.03
C SER A 162 -7.74 1.59 -15.61
N LEU A 163 -8.42 0.44 -15.65
CA LEU A 163 -7.76 -0.85 -15.37
C LEU A 163 -6.59 -1.12 -16.34
N ALA A 164 -6.67 -0.68 -17.59
CA ALA A 164 -5.59 -0.86 -18.57
C ALA A 164 -4.28 -0.22 -18.10
N ILE A 165 -4.32 1.02 -17.60
CA ILE A 165 -3.14 1.73 -17.08
C ILE A 165 -2.61 1.03 -15.83
N ARG A 166 -3.49 0.69 -14.87
CA ARG A 166 -3.08 0.01 -13.64
C ARG A 166 -2.47 -1.37 -13.92
N HIS A 167 -3.04 -2.13 -14.86
CA HIS A 167 -2.47 -3.40 -15.32
C HIS A 167 -1.07 -3.22 -15.91
N ALA A 168 -0.90 -2.25 -16.82
CA ALA A 168 0.39 -2.00 -17.45
C ALA A 168 1.48 -1.64 -16.42
N LEU A 169 1.15 -0.77 -15.44
CA LEU A 169 2.07 -0.41 -14.35
C LEU A 169 2.41 -1.63 -13.46
N LEU A 170 1.40 -2.41 -13.06
CA LEU A 170 1.59 -3.61 -12.25
C LEU A 170 2.43 -4.65 -13.00
N GLU A 171 2.14 -4.91 -14.27
CA GLU A 171 2.88 -5.85 -15.13
C GLU A 171 4.32 -5.39 -15.36
N ARG A 172 4.55 -4.07 -15.51
CA ARG A 172 5.91 -3.53 -15.56
C ARG A 172 6.68 -3.78 -14.26
N GLY A 173 6.04 -3.59 -13.10
CA GLY A 173 6.63 -3.92 -11.80
C GLY A 173 6.93 -5.42 -11.68
N LEU A 174 6.00 -6.29 -12.05
CA LEU A 174 6.16 -7.75 -12.02
C LEU A 174 7.22 -8.26 -12.99
N ALA A 175 7.51 -7.55 -14.07
CA ALA A 175 8.59 -7.90 -15.01
C ALA A 175 9.98 -7.90 -14.35
N TYR A 176 10.15 -7.22 -13.21
CA TYR A 176 11.35 -7.29 -12.37
C TYR A 176 11.43 -8.58 -11.54
N GLN A 177 10.42 -9.45 -11.58
CA GLN A 177 10.36 -10.72 -10.86
C GLN A 177 10.57 -10.55 -9.35
N PRO A 178 9.72 -9.79 -8.65
CA PRO A 178 9.85 -9.60 -7.20
C PRO A 178 9.57 -10.91 -6.45
N ASP A 179 10.28 -11.12 -5.34
CA ASP A 179 10.03 -12.22 -4.41
C ASP A 179 8.75 -12.00 -3.60
N ALA A 180 8.36 -10.74 -3.39
CA ALA A 180 7.12 -10.36 -2.75
C ALA A 180 6.62 -8.99 -3.24
N VAL A 181 5.32 -8.76 -3.07
CA VAL A 181 4.65 -7.49 -3.33
C VAL A 181 4.13 -6.93 -2.01
N ILE A 182 4.27 -5.62 -1.79
CA ILE A 182 3.60 -4.91 -0.71
C ILE A 182 2.70 -3.85 -1.34
N ALA A 183 1.40 -4.04 -1.16
CA ALA A 183 0.37 -3.08 -1.49
C ALA A 183 0.06 -2.28 -0.22
N ASN A 184 0.40 -0.99 -0.21
CA ASN A 184 0.43 -0.16 0.97
C ASN A 184 -0.75 0.82 1.00
N GLY A 185 -1.90 0.36 1.47
CA GLY A 185 -3.08 1.18 1.70
C GLY A 185 -3.90 1.54 0.45
N ASP A 186 -5.14 1.94 0.68
CA ASP A 186 -6.09 2.41 -0.33
C ASP A 186 -6.34 1.40 -1.45
N HIS A 187 -6.69 0.19 -1.05
CA HIS A 187 -7.01 -0.87 -2.00
C HIS A 187 -8.43 -0.73 -2.54
N VAL A 188 -9.33 -0.19 -1.70
CA VAL A 188 -10.75 -0.06 -2.02
C VAL A 188 -11.28 1.27 -1.52
N TYR A 189 -11.80 2.06 -2.44
CA TYR A 189 -12.57 3.27 -2.16
C TYR A 189 -14.04 2.87 -2.14
N GLN A 190 -14.56 2.58 -0.95
CA GLN A 190 -15.93 2.12 -0.70
C GLN A 190 -16.69 3.01 0.29
N ASP A 191 -16.06 4.02 0.78
CA ASP A 191 -16.50 4.99 1.78
C ASP A 191 -17.54 5.97 1.20
N GLN A 192 -18.73 5.45 0.92
CA GLN A 192 -19.84 6.20 0.28
C GLN A 192 -20.21 7.47 1.04
N ARG A 193 -20.15 7.45 2.38
CA ARG A 193 -20.43 8.60 3.23
C ARG A 193 -19.57 9.81 2.87
N THR A 194 -18.27 9.62 2.71
CA THR A 194 -17.30 10.65 2.35
C THR A 194 -17.72 11.45 1.13
N TRP A 195 -18.17 10.76 0.08
CA TRP A 195 -18.51 11.38 -1.19
C TRP A 195 -19.95 11.89 -1.23
N LEU A 196 -20.91 11.13 -0.65
CA LEU A 196 -22.33 11.47 -0.64
C LEU A 196 -22.66 12.62 0.31
N GLU A 197 -21.93 12.75 1.40
CA GLU A 197 -22.11 13.81 2.41
C GLU A 197 -21.17 15.00 2.20
N SER A 198 -20.37 14.99 1.12
CA SER A 198 -19.44 16.08 0.80
C SER A 198 -20.15 17.45 0.82
N SER A 199 -19.52 18.43 1.47
CA SER A 199 -19.98 19.82 1.47
C SER A 199 -19.95 20.45 0.08
N ASN A 200 -19.14 19.90 -0.85
CA ASN A 200 -19.09 20.35 -2.24
C ASN A 200 -20.25 19.75 -3.07
N PRO A 201 -21.21 20.56 -3.55
CA PRO A 201 -22.37 20.07 -4.29
C PRO A 201 -22.02 19.30 -5.56
N ALA A 202 -20.90 19.63 -6.21
CA ALA A 202 -20.48 18.97 -7.45
C ALA A 202 -19.92 17.57 -7.18
N ILE A 203 -19.16 17.39 -6.08
CA ILE A 203 -18.71 16.08 -5.64
C ILE A 203 -19.90 15.22 -5.22
N ARG A 204 -20.77 15.76 -4.36
CA ARG A 204 -21.97 15.07 -3.90
C ARG A 204 -22.85 14.61 -5.07
N LYS A 205 -23.04 15.47 -6.08
CA LYS A 205 -23.81 15.09 -7.27
C LYS A 205 -23.14 13.97 -8.05
N ALA A 206 -21.83 14.06 -8.32
CA ALA A 206 -21.10 13.04 -9.05
C ALA A 206 -21.15 11.68 -8.31
N ALA A 207 -21.00 11.69 -7.00
CA ALA A 207 -21.13 10.51 -6.15
C ALA A 207 -22.57 9.93 -6.20
N THR A 208 -23.58 10.77 -6.09
CA THR A 208 -24.98 10.35 -6.18
C THR A 208 -25.27 9.67 -7.52
N ASP A 209 -24.85 10.28 -8.63
CA ASP A 209 -25.02 9.72 -9.98
C ASP A 209 -24.32 8.36 -10.12
N PHE A 210 -23.13 8.22 -9.55
CA PHE A 210 -22.35 6.97 -9.56
C PHE A 210 -22.99 5.88 -8.70
N TYR A 211 -23.35 6.18 -7.45
CA TYR A 211 -23.91 5.19 -6.54
C TYR A 211 -25.36 4.82 -6.87
N GLN A 212 -26.11 5.64 -7.60
CA GLN A 212 -27.38 5.23 -8.18
C GLN A 212 -27.22 4.07 -9.18
N GLN A 213 -26.08 3.95 -9.85
CA GLN A 213 -25.80 2.88 -10.82
C GLN A 213 -25.18 1.65 -10.14
N THR A 214 -24.31 1.83 -9.18
CA THR A 214 -23.59 0.73 -8.51
C THR A 214 -24.30 0.21 -7.27
N GLY A 215 -25.10 1.02 -6.62
CA GLY A 215 -25.84 0.74 -5.40
C GLY A 215 -25.34 1.55 -4.20
N MET A 216 -26.24 1.76 -3.24
CA MET A 216 -25.95 2.40 -1.96
C MET A 216 -26.17 1.38 -0.84
N PHE A 217 -25.24 1.33 0.11
CA PHE A 217 -25.37 0.44 1.27
C PHE A 217 -26.53 0.86 2.18
N ASP A 218 -27.27 -0.15 2.63
CA ASP A 218 -28.19 0.00 3.77
C ASP A 218 -27.40 -0.26 5.06
N THR A 219 -26.98 0.80 5.73
CA THR A 219 -26.17 0.71 6.95
C THR A 219 -26.93 0.11 8.14
N SER A 220 -28.24 -0.08 8.05
CA SER A 220 -29.06 -0.76 9.05
C SER A 220 -29.02 -2.29 8.93
N GLN A 221 -28.45 -2.82 7.85
CA GLN A 221 -28.38 -4.25 7.55
C GLN A 221 -26.95 -4.76 7.59
N PRO A 222 -26.71 -6.06 7.89
CA PRO A 222 -25.40 -6.68 7.74
C PRO A 222 -24.85 -6.55 6.32
N VAL A 223 -23.54 -6.64 6.19
CA VAL A 223 -22.90 -6.65 4.85
C VAL A 223 -23.20 -7.95 4.11
N LEU A 224 -22.95 -9.10 4.74
CA LEU A 224 -23.17 -10.41 4.16
C LEU A 224 -24.63 -10.90 4.31
N GLY A 225 -25.14 -11.59 3.30
CA GLY A 225 -26.46 -12.19 3.29
C GLY A 225 -27.61 -11.22 3.02
N THR A 226 -27.31 -10.00 2.64
CA THR A 226 -28.27 -8.95 2.25
C THR A 226 -27.92 -8.37 0.89
N ASP A 227 -28.67 -7.35 0.42
CA ASP A 227 -28.34 -6.65 -0.83
C ASP A 227 -26.99 -5.92 -0.76
N ASN A 228 -26.51 -5.58 0.45
CA ASN A 228 -25.18 -4.99 0.65
C ASN A 228 -24.05 -5.87 0.09
N GLU A 229 -24.17 -7.19 0.16
CA GLU A 229 -23.15 -8.11 -0.38
C GLU A 229 -23.03 -7.99 -1.91
N ARG A 230 -24.15 -7.83 -2.60
CA ARG A 230 -24.18 -7.59 -4.05
C ARG A 230 -23.58 -6.22 -4.40
N ILE A 231 -23.95 -5.19 -3.63
CA ILE A 231 -23.43 -3.83 -3.79
C ILE A 231 -21.91 -3.84 -3.55
N LEU A 232 -21.45 -4.49 -2.48
CA LEU A 232 -20.03 -4.66 -2.19
C LEU A 232 -19.28 -5.26 -3.39
N ALA A 233 -19.77 -6.39 -3.92
CA ALA A 233 -19.14 -7.03 -5.07
C ALA A 233 -19.11 -6.11 -6.30
N THR A 234 -20.16 -5.34 -6.56
CA THR A 234 -20.21 -4.38 -7.66
C THR A 234 -19.15 -3.29 -7.51
N LEU A 235 -18.93 -2.79 -6.30
CA LEU A 235 -17.96 -1.73 -6.02
C LEU A 235 -16.52 -2.25 -5.97
N VAL A 236 -16.29 -3.45 -5.42
CA VAL A 236 -14.94 -3.94 -5.07
C VAL A 236 -14.34 -4.86 -6.16
N ASP A 237 -15.14 -5.65 -6.87
CA ASP A 237 -14.63 -6.52 -7.95
C ASP A 237 -13.71 -5.76 -8.93
N PRO A 238 -14.07 -4.56 -9.45
CA PRO A 238 -13.19 -3.79 -10.33
C PRO A 238 -11.88 -3.34 -9.66
N GLN A 239 -11.90 -3.11 -8.36
CA GLN A 239 -10.77 -2.55 -7.62
C GLN A 239 -9.76 -3.62 -7.20
N ILE A 240 -10.20 -4.86 -6.94
CA ILE A 240 -9.35 -5.97 -6.51
C ILE A 240 -9.39 -7.13 -7.49
N ALA A 241 -10.55 -7.78 -7.66
CA ALA A 241 -10.62 -9.02 -8.44
C ALA A 241 -10.23 -8.81 -9.91
N HIS A 242 -10.67 -7.71 -10.53
CA HIS A 242 -10.32 -7.42 -11.91
C HIS A 242 -8.93 -6.78 -12.04
N LEU A 243 -8.52 -5.94 -11.10
CA LEU A 243 -7.20 -5.31 -11.12
C LEU A 243 -6.08 -6.36 -11.01
N TYR A 244 -6.14 -7.20 -9.99
CA TYR A 244 -5.09 -8.20 -9.77
C TYR A 244 -5.29 -9.46 -10.61
N GLY A 245 -6.52 -9.90 -10.77
CA GLY A 245 -6.82 -11.14 -11.49
C GLY A 245 -5.98 -12.30 -10.96
N THR A 246 -5.27 -12.95 -11.84
CA THR A 246 -4.34 -14.03 -11.50
C THR A 246 -2.86 -13.64 -11.66
N ARG A 247 -2.57 -12.34 -11.80
CA ARG A 247 -1.20 -11.82 -12.05
C ARG A 247 -0.25 -12.14 -10.91
N LEU A 248 -0.75 -12.11 -9.68
CA LEU A 248 0.05 -12.36 -8.47
C LEU A 248 0.04 -13.83 -8.01
N ARG A 249 -0.54 -14.77 -8.80
CA ARG A 249 -0.69 -16.18 -8.38
C ARG A 249 0.60 -16.83 -7.87
N SER A 250 1.75 -16.43 -8.43
CA SER A 250 3.08 -17.01 -8.11
C SER A 250 3.96 -16.09 -7.27
N THR A 251 3.45 -14.93 -6.83
CA THR A 251 4.19 -13.95 -6.04
C THR A 251 3.38 -13.60 -4.80
N PRO A 252 3.88 -13.87 -3.59
CA PRO A 252 3.20 -13.49 -2.36
C PRO A 252 2.96 -11.98 -2.29
N VAL A 253 1.78 -11.57 -1.82
CA VAL A 253 1.40 -10.18 -1.66
C VAL A 253 0.93 -9.90 -0.23
N PHE A 254 1.36 -8.76 0.30
CA PHE A 254 0.99 -8.24 1.61
C PHE A 254 0.15 -6.99 1.42
N PHE A 255 -1.08 -7.03 1.89
CA PHE A 255 -2.00 -5.91 1.86
C PHE A 255 -2.04 -5.24 3.22
N MET A 256 -1.65 -3.98 3.27
CA MET A 256 -1.84 -3.14 4.43
C MET A 256 -2.95 -2.15 4.15
N MET A 257 -3.92 -2.04 5.03
CA MET A 257 -5.06 -1.14 4.86
C MET A 257 -4.69 0.30 5.27
N ASP A 258 -5.45 1.27 4.76
CA ASP A 258 -5.40 2.67 5.16
C ASP A 258 -6.82 3.23 5.31
N ASP A 259 -6.98 4.54 5.38
CA ASP A 259 -8.26 5.18 5.71
C ASP A 259 -9.39 4.81 4.74
N HIS A 260 -9.23 4.95 3.43
CA HIS A 260 -10.29 4.63 2.45
C HIS A 260 -10.76 3.16 2.47
N ASP A 261 -9.94 2.25 2.98
CA ASP A 261 -10.35 0.86 3.17
C ASP A 261 -11.39 0.70 4.29
N TYR A 262 -11.57 1.75 5.10
CA TYR A 262 -12.57 1.83 6.18
C TYR A 262 -13.44 3.08 6.06
N PHE A 263 -12.83 4.28 6.21
CA PHE A 263 -13.50 5.56 6.25
C PHE A 263 -12.48 6.69 6.07
N GLU A 264 -12.72 7.58 5.11
CA GLU A 264 -11.84 8.74 4.83
C GLU A 264 -11.65 9.61 6.09
N ASN A 265 -10.44 9.68 6.58
CA ASN A 265 -10.15 10.35 7.83
C ASN A 265 -10.25 11.88 7.75
N ASP A 266 -10.22 12.45 6.53
CA ASP A 266 -10.44 13.88 6.31
C ASP A 266 -11.88 14.31 6.64
N GLU A 267 -12.84 13.38 6.67
CA GLU A 267 -14.24 13.63 7.01
C GLU A 267 -14.55 13.43 8.52
N ALA A 268 -13.55 13.13 9.36
CA ALA A 268 -13.77 12.98 10.79
C ALA A 268 -14.27 14.27 11.43
N GLU A 269 -15.12 14.15 12.45
CA GLU A 269 -15.70 15.25 13.21
C GLU A 269 -15.14 15.26 14.65
N GLU A 270 -15.28 16.39 15.36
CA GLU A 270 -14.78 16.55 16.74
C GLU A 270 -15.28 15.50 17.73
N ASN A 271 -16.47 14.96 17.50
CA ASN A 271 -17.09 13.96 18.36
C ASN A 271 -16.59 12.53 18.08
N PHE A 272 -15.85 12.31 17.01
CA PHE A 272 -15.24 11.00 16.75
C PHE A 272 -14.04 10.79 17.66
N VAL A 273 -14.07 9.72 18.42
CA VAL A 273 -13.00 9.36 19.36
C VAL A 273 -12.02 8.38 18.71
N THR A 274 -12.51 7.52 17.83
CA THR A 274 -11.73 6.50 17.11
C THR A 274 -12.28 6.34 15.71
N PHE A 275 -11.50 5.70 14.83
CA PHE A 275 -11.91 5.30 13.50
C PHE A 275 -11.99 3.77 13.37
N PRO A 276 -12.79 3.27 12.45
CA PRO A 276 -13.88 3.94 11.73
C PRO A 276 -15.00 4.41 12.70
N PRO A 277 -15.81 5.40 12.27
CA PRO A 277 -16.76 6.07 13.19
C PRO A 277 -17.92 5.19 13.62
N ASP A 278 -18.24 4.12 12.92
CA ASP A 278 -19.33 3.22 13.25
C ASP A 278 -19.04 1.75 12.96
N HIS A 279 -19.96 0.88 13.40
CA HIS A 279 -19.82 -0.57 13.24
C HIS A 279 -20.00 -1.04 11.79
N PHE A 280 -20.77 -0.32 10.98
CA PHE A 280 -20.99 -0.70 9.60
C PHE A 280 -19.69 -0.54 8.78
N ASP A 281 -19.04 0.61 8.88
CA ASP A 281 -17.77 0.89 8.18
C ASP A 281 -16.69 -0.11 8.60
N LEU A 282 -16.60 -0.43 9.91
CA LEU A 282 -15.70 -1.47 10.39
C LEU A 282 -16.03 -2.85 9.80
N SER A 283 -17.30 -3.23 9.81
CA SER A 283 -17.74 -4.52 9.26
C SER A 283 -17.51 -4.60 7.74
N LEU A 284 -17.72 -3.49 7.04
CA LEU A 284 -17.51 -3.36 5.60
C LEU A 284 -16.03 -3.61 5.25
N GLY A 285 -15.10 -2.87 5.86
CA GLY A 285 -13.65 -3.03 5.63
C GLY A 285 -13.16 -4.44 5.97
N ARG A 286 -13.62 -5.02 7.09
CA ARG A 286 -13.29 -6.40 7.47
C ARG A 286 -13.83 -7.43 6.49
N THR A 287 -15.06 -7.25 5.99
CA THR A 287 -15.66 -8.15 4.99
C THR A 287 -14.90 -8.08 3.67
N VAL A 288 -14.49 -6.89 3.23
CA VAL A 288 -13.66 -6.73 2.04
C VAL A 288 -12.35 -7.51 2.18
N GLN A 289 -11.65 -7.35 3.30
CA GLN A 289 -10.41 -8.10 3.52
C GLN A 289 -10.67 -9.61 3.54
N ASP A 290 -11.68 -10.08 4.27
CA ASP A 290 -11.99 -11.52 4.35
C ASP A 290 -12.32 -12.13 2.97
N MET A 291 -13.01 -11.39 2.10
CA MET A 291 -13.37 -11.87 0.77
C MET A 291 -12.21 -11.80 -0.23
N TYR A 292 -11.48 -10.71 -0.28
CA TYR A 292 -10.68 -10.35 -1.45
C TYR A 292 -9.18 -10.55 -1.32
N TYR A 293 -8.57 -10.23 -0.19
CA TYR A 293 -7.11 -10.26 -0.07
C TYR A 293 -6.64 -10.81 1.27
N PRO A 294 -5.45 -11.47 1.29
CA PRO A 294 -4.99 -12.16 2.49
C PRO A 294 -4.61 -11.19 3.58
N GLU A 295 -4.93 -11.57 4.80
CA GLU A 295 -4.44 -10.99 6.03
C GLU A 295 -2.97 -11.33 6.28
N PHE A 296 -2.37 -10.73 7.31
CA PHE A 296 -1.00 -11.02 7.72
C PHE A 296 -0.89 -12.37 8.41
N LEU A 297 0.06 -13.18 7.94
CA LEU A 297 0.34 -14.50 8.49
C LEU A 297 0.91 -14.42 9.93
N PRO A 298 0.80 -15.50 10.70
CA PRO A 298 1.41 -15.59 12.02
C PRO A 298 2.91 -15.29 11.99
N ASP A 299 3.38 -14.58 13.00
CA ASP A 299 4.81 -14.32 13.24
C ASP A 299 5.09 -14.42 14.74
N ALA A 300 6.10 -15.22 15.11
CA ALA A 300 6.45 -15.46 16.51
C ALA A 300 6.92 -14.19 17.26
N THR A 301 7.31 -13.16 16.53
CA THR A 301 7.72 -11.86 17.11
C THR A 301 6.58 -10.86 17.25
N ARG A 302 5.38 -11.21 16.78
CA ARG A 302 4.20 -10.36 16.88
C ARG A 302 3.33 -10.84 18.05
N SER A 303 3.00 -9.91 18.94
CA SER A 303 2.12 -10.20 20.08
C SER A 303 0.71 -10.55 19.61
N LEU A 304 0.13 -11.59 20.20
CA LEU A 304 -1.28 -11.94 20.01
C LEU A 304 -2.24 -10.93 20.67
N MET A 305 -1.71 -10.03 21.50
CA MET A 305 -2.49 -8.98 22.14
C MET A 305 -2.66 -7.74 21.26
N LEU A 306 -2.04 -7.69 20.08
CA LEU A 306 -2.27 -6.60 19.15
C LEU A 306 -3.74 -6.60 18.68
N PRO A 307 -4.38 -5.42 18.62
CA PRO A 307 -5.72 -5.31 18.07
C PRO A 307 -5.79 -5.93 16.65
N GLY A 308 -6.89 -6.64 16.36
CA GLY A 308 -7.06 -7.34 15.09
C GLY A 308 -6.23 -8.62 14.89
N SER A 309 -5.52 -9.10 15.93
CA SER A 309 -4.65 -10.31 15.83
C SER A 309 -5.34 -11.63 16.16
N ASN A 310 -6.52 -11.60 16.78
CA ASN A 310 -7.26 -12.78 17.23
C ASN A 310 -8.76 -12.68 16.93
N ALA A 311 -9.11 -12.19 15.74
CA ALA A 311 -10.52 -12.15 15.33
C ALA A 311 -11.07 -13.58 15.19
N SER A 312 -12.28 -13.81 15.73
CA SER A 312 -12.89 -15.15 15.78
C SER A 312 -13.31 -15.70 14.43
N ASP A 313 -13.41 -14.83 13.42
CA ASP A 313 -13.77 -15.14 12.03
C ASP A 313 -12.56 -15.47 11.15
N ARG A 314 -11.36 -15.55 11.73
CA ARG A 314 -10.11 -15.83 11.01
C ARG A 314 -9.36 -17.00 11.63
N ALA A 315 -8.41 -17.55 10.89
CA ALA A 315 -7.50 -18.55 11.41
C ALA A 315 -6.69 -17.99 12.58
N PRO A 316 -6.36 -18.80 13.59
CA PRO A 316 -5.60 -18.34 14.75
C PRO A 316 -4.31 -17.62 14.35
N GLN A 317 -4.01 -16.48 14.99
CA GLN A 317 -2.81 -15.65 14.81
C GLN A 317 -2.71 -14.91 13.46
N VAL A 318 -3.68 -15.04 12.59
CA VAL A 318 -3.80 -14.20 11.40
C VAL A 318 -4.24 -12.80 11.83
N SER A 319 -3.52 -11.76 11.37
CA SER A 319 -3.74 -10.36 11.79
C SER A 319 -4.31 -9.51 10.67
N GLU A 320 -5.19 -8.59 11.04
CA GLU A 320 -5.84 -7.67 10.10
C GLU A 320 -4.99 -6.43 9.79
N CYS A 321 -4.31 -5.85 10.79
CA CYS A 321 -3.81 -4.48 10.72
C CYS A 321 -2.30 -4.33 10.94
N PHE A 322 -1.68 -5.28 11.63
CA PHE A 322 -0.27 -5.23 11.99
C PHE A 322 0.41 -6.50 11.51
N GLY A 323 1.45 -6.38 10.70
CA GLY A 323 2.09 -7.51 10.09
C GLY A 323 3.59 -7.37 9.92
N THR A 324 4.22 -8.47 9.56
CA THR A 324 5.63 -8.54 9.25
C THR A 324 5.84 -9.30 7.95
N LEU A 325 6.80 -8.82 7.15
CA LEU A 325 7.45 -9.65 6.15
C LEU A 325 8.85 -9.96 6.67
N ARG A 326 9.15 -11.24 6.90
CA ARG A 326 10.48 -11.69 7.32
C ARG A 326 11.09 -12.57 6.25
N TYR A 327 12.26 -12.17 5.76
CA TYR A 327 12.99 -12.91 4.75
C TYR A 327 14.37 -13.33 5.30
N GLY A 328 14.38 -14.40 6.08
CA GLY A 328 15.54 -14.84 6.83
C GLY A 328 16.06 -13.76 7.81
N LYS A 329 17.39 -13.71 7.98
CA LYS A 329 18.10 -12.63 8.70
C LYS A 329 18.40 -11.41 7.80
N LEU A 330 18.06 -11.46 6.52
CA LEU A 330 18.35 -10.36 5.60
C LEU A 330 17.40 -9.18 5.82
N LEU A 331 16.10 -9.44 5.90
CA LEU A 331 15.08 -8.38 5.93
C LEU A 331 13.96 -8.68 6.92
N GLU A 332 13.57 -7.64 7.65
CA GLU A 332 12.30 -7.55 8.36
C GLU A 332 11.59 -6.25 7.95
N VAL A 333 10.33 -6.34 7.54
CA VAL A 333 9.45 -5.19 7.30
C VAL A 333 8.37 -5.19 8.36
N LEU A 334 8.21 -4.10 9.08
CA LEU A 334 7.14 -3.88 10.05
C LEU A 334 6.04 -3.07 9.37
N MET A 335 4.90 -3.69 9.13
CA MET A 335 3.74 -3.10 8.47
C MET A 335 2.68 -2.74 9.50
N TYR A 336 2.19 -1.49 9.46
CA TYR A 336 1.21 -1.02 10.43
C TYR A 336 0.21 -0.04 9.82
N ASP A 337 -1.06 -0.41 9.98
CA ASP A 337 -2.24 0.35 9.58
C ASP A 337 -2.40 1.56 10.51
N CYS A 338 -2.44 2.75 9.93
CA CYS A 338 -2.60 4.02 10.63
C CYS A 338 -4.05 4.55 10.56
N GLY A 339 -4.97 3.84 9.92
CA GLY A 339 -6.36 4.24 9.77
C GLY A 339 -7.28 3.66 10.84
N ARG A 340 -7.35 2.33 10.97
CA ARG A 340 -8.38 1.64 11.74
C ARG A 340 -8.43 1.97 13.23
N TYR A 341 -7.29 2.14 13.87
CA TYR A 341 -7.19 2.39 15.32
C TYR A 341 -6.72 3.80 15.67
N LEU A 342 -6.77 4.71 14.69
CA LEU A 342 -6.54 6.12 14.93
C LEU A 342 -7.46 6.64 16.02
N SER A 343 -6.94 7.41 16.98
CA SER A 343 -7.73 7.99 18.05
C SER A 343 -7.52 9.49 18.17
N LEU A 344 -8.57 10.22 18.61
CA LEU A 344 -8.67 11.68 18.60
C LEU A 344 -8.62 12.31 20.00
N LYS A 345 -8.03 11.65 20.98
CA LYS A 345 -8.11 12.11 22.37
C LYS A 345 -6.90 12.93 22.78
N ASP A 346 -6.78 14.16 22.25
CA ASP A 346 -5.79 15.18 22.63
C ASP A 346 -4.35 14.62 22.79
N LYS A 347 -3.69 14.86 23.92
CA LYS A 347 -2.33 14.35 24.21
C LYS A 347 -2.25 12.82 24.33
N HIS A 348 -3.39 12.16 24.47
CA HIS A 348 -3.51 10.69 24.53
C HIS A 348 -3.89 10.09 23.18
N ALA A 349 -4.09 10.90 22.15
CA ALA A 349 -4.35 10.42 20.82
C ALA A 349 -3.18 9.60 20.28
N GLY A 350 -3.48 8.55 19.51
CA GLY A 350 -2.49 7.70 18.85
C GLY A 350 -2.82 7.53 17.37
N ILE A 351 -1.80 7.51 16.55
CA ILE A 351 -1.87 7.08 15.14
C ILE A 351 -2.14 5.58 15.10
N ILE A 352 -1.50 4.87 16.00
CA ILE A 352 -1.67 3.43 16.30
C ILE A 352 -1.90 3.24 17.80
N PRO A 353 -2.56 2.15 18.21
CA PRO A 353 -2.81 1.91 19.62
C PRO A 353 -1.52 1.66 20.42
N PRO A 354 -1.54 1.89 21.74
CA PRO A 354 -0.34 1.77 22.59
C PRO A 354 0.35 0.41 22.52
N GLU A 355 -0.41 -0.66 22.38
CA GLU A 355 0.13 -2.03 22.25
C GLU A 355 0.91 -2.21 20.95
N ALA A 356 0.42 -1.62 19.85
CA ALA A 356 1.10 -1.64 18.55
C ALA A 356 2.35 -0.75 18.60
N GLU A 357 2.29 0.43 19.19
CA GLU A 357 3.47 1.26 19.41
C GLU A 357 4.55 0.50 20.19
N LYS A 358 4.15 -0.12 21.32
CA LYS A 358 5.08 -0.92 22.11
C LYS A 358 5.72 -2.02 21.30
N TRP A 359 4.95 -2.76 20.52
CA TRP A 359 5.46 -3.80 19.63
C TRP A 359 6.45 -3.24 18.61
N LEU A 360 6.14 -2.14 17.93
CA LEU A 360 7.04 -1.48 16.96
C LEU A 360 8.35 -1.06 17.62
N LEU A 361 8.29 -0.40 18.77
CA LEU A 361 9.48 0.07 19.49
C LEU A 361 10.35 -1.10 19.96
N ASP A 362 9.74 -2.17 20.45
CA ASP A 362 10.46 -3.37 20.89
C ASP A 362 11.09 -4.10 19.69
N ARG A 363 10.36 -4.28 18.59
CA ARG A 363 10.91 -4.90 17.37
C ARG A 363 12.03 -4.06 16.76
N THR A 364 11.89 -2.75 16.74
CA THR A 364 12.94 -1.85 16.26
C THR A 364 14.27 -2.09 16.99
N ARG A 365 14.20 -2.27 18.32
CA ARG A 365 15.39 -2.52 19.16
C ARG A 365 15.92 -3.95 19.07
N GLN A 366 15.04 -4.94 18.98
CA GLN A 366 15.34 -6.37 19.14
C GLN A 366 15.54 -7.11 17.82
N SER A 367 15.12 -6.54 16.70
CA SER A 367 15.27 -7.19 15.40
C SER A 367 16.74 -7.48 15.09
N GLU A 368 17.04 -8.74 14.80
CA GLU A 368 18.36 -9.20 14.35
C GLU A 368 18.52 -9.16 12.83
N ALA A 369 17.47 -8.75 12.10
CA ALA A 369 17.54 -8.62 10.67
C ALA A 369 18.59 -7.58 10.26
N ARG A 370 19.32 -7.87 9.20
CA ARG A 370 20.34 -6.98 8.65
C ARG A 370 19.73 -5.63 8.26
N HIS A 371 18.55 -5.67 7.60
CA HIS A 371 17.77 -4.52 7.26
C HIS A 371 16.41 -4.56 7.96
N LEU A 372 16.00 -3.41 8.50
CA LEU A 372 14.68 -3.20 9.07
C LEU A 372 14.02 -2.03 8.36
N ILE A 373 12.85 -2.27 7.78
CA ILE A 373 12.04 -1.25 7.13
C ILE A 373 10.75 -1.07 7.91
N HIS A 374 10.43 0.17 8.28
CA HIS A 374 9.10 0.52 8.74
C HIS A 374 8.21 0.88 7.56
N MET A 375 7.00 0.35 7.56
CA MET A 375 6.02 0.59 6.50
C MET A 375 4.67 0.99 7.11
N PRO A 376 4.53 2.26 7.53
CA PRO A 376 3.22 2.82 7.86
C PRO A 376 2.37 2.99 6.60
N SER A 377 1.05 2.97 6.75
CA SER A 377 0.16 3.30 5.63
C SER A 377 0.26 4.79 5.28
N THR A 378 0.34 5.66 6.27
CA THR A 378 0.41 7.14 6.12
C THR A 378 1.84 7.69 6.23
N PRO A 379 2.23 8.74 5.51
CA PRO A 379 3.61 9.24 5.46
C PRO A 379 4.03 10.02 6.70
N PHE A 380 5.33 9.95 7.03
CA PHE A 380 5.95 10.62 8.19
C PHE A 380 6.79 11.85 7.80
N GLY A 381 6.91 12.19 6.53
CA GLY A 381 7.82 13.27 6.10
C GLY A 381 7.17 14.36 5.28
N TRP A 382 5.97 14.12 4.76
CA TRP A 382 5.25 15.06 3.93
C TRP A 382 3.79 15.14 4.33
N SER A 383 3.19 16.29 4.05
CA SER A 383 1.79 16.59 4.26
C SER A 383 1.23 17.29 3.03
N ALA A 384 -0.04 17.11 2.77
CA ALA A 384 -0.79 17.89 1.80
C ALA A 384 -1.69 18.95 2.44
N GLY A 385 -1.39 19.32 3.67
CA GLY A 385 -2.22 20.25 4.45
C GLY A 385 -3.52 19.64 4.94
N LYS A 386 -3.59 18.33 5.04
CA LYS A 386 -4.69 17.64 5.70
C LYS A 386 -4.78 18.12 7.13
N TRP A 387 -5.91 18.60 7.53
CA TRP A 387 -6.12 19.15 8.88
C TRP A 387 -6.19 18.08 9.98
N ARG A 388 -6.23 16.80 9.61
CA ARG A 388 -6.16 15.64 10.53
C ARG A 388 -4.82 14.93 10.53
N GLU A 389 -3.84 15.42 9.77
CA GLU A 389 -2.50 14.84 9.80
C GLU A 389 -1.80 15.09 11.14
N TRP A 390 -0.74 14.37 11.38
CA TRP A 390 0.00 14.35 12.65
C TRP A 390 0.71 15.65 12.98
N TYR A 391 0.76 16.55 12.03
CA TYR A 391 1.42 17.86 12.16
C TYR A 391 0.39 18.97 12.38
N PRO A 392 0.71 19.99 13.17
CA PRO A 392 -0.22 21.09 13.45
C PRO A 392 -0.40 22.06 12.29
N ASP A 393 0.19 21.79 11.14
CA ASP A 393 0.06 22.63 9.96
C ASP A 393 -1.36 22.58 9.39
N VAL A 394 -1.89 23.71 9.00
CA VAL A 394 -3.18 23.85 8.34
C VAL A 394 -3.05 24.58 7.01
N VAL A 395 -3.94 24.31 6.09
CA VAL A 395 -4.06 25.09 4.86
C VAL A 395 -4.74 26.42 5.20
N VAL A 396 -4.09 27.51 4.90
CA VAL A 396 -4.62 28.87 5.03
C VAL A 396 -4.54 29.59 3.70
N SER A 397 -5.48 30.53 3.48
CA SER A 397 -5.38 31.50 2.40
C SER A 397 -4.83 32.81 2.99
N ASP A 398 -3.82 33.38 2.37
CA ASP A 398 -3.37 34.71 2.67
C ASP A 398 -4.22 35.70 1.86
N GLU A 399 -4.93 36.58 2.54
CA GLU A 399 -5.75 37.60 1.88
C GLU A 399 -4.92 38.64 1.10
N THR A 400 -3.65 38.74 1.42
CA THR A 400 -2.70 39.65 0.75
C THR A 400 -2.09 39.03 -0.49
N ASP A 401 -2.16 37.70 -0.64
CA ASP A 401 -1.60 36.97 -1.76
C ASP A 401 -2.66 36.65 -2.82
N MET A 402 -2.50 37.27 -3.98
CA MET A 402 -3.50 37.30 -5.05
C MET A 402 -3.37 36.16 -6.08
N ALA A 403 -2.47 35.20 -5.90
CA ALA A 403 -2.37 34.10 -6.85
C ALA A 403 -3.59 33.16 -6.71
N PRO A 404 -4.28 32.84 -7.81
CA PRO A 404 -5.45 31.98 -7.74
C PRO A 404 -5.06 30.54 -7.43
N ALA A 405 -5.80 29.92 -6.51
CA ALA A 405 -5.79 28.46 -6.38
C ALA A 405 -6.13 27.85 -7.74
N GLY A 406 -5.48 26.74 -8.12
CA GLY A 406 -5.69 26.11 -9.41
C GLY A 406 -7.16 25.79 -9.68
N ALA A 407 -7.59 25.85 -10.94
CA ALA A 407 -8.99 25.67 -11.35
C ALA A 407 -9.60 24.34 -10.85
N ILE A 408 -8.78 23.33 -10.56
CA ILE A 408 -9.22 22.04 -10.06
C ILE A 408 -9.54 22.13 -8.57
N SER A 409 -8.73 22.81 -7.75
CA SER A 409 -9.02 23.02 -6.32
C SER A 409 -10.32 23.80 -6.11
N GLN A 410 -10.57 24.79 -6.97
CA GLN A 410 -11.82 25.53 -6.92
C GLN A 410 -13.04 24.63 -7.19
N ARG A 411 -12.89 23.62 -8.06
CA ARG A 411 -13.95 22.65 -8.36
C ARG A 411 -14.20 21.67 -7.22
N PHE A 412 -13.14 21.16 -6.60
CA PHE A 412 -13.28 20.12 -5.57
C PHE A 412 -13.72 20.68 -4.22
N TRP A 413 -13.14 21.78 -3.79
CA TRP A 413 -13.31 22.26 -2.42
C TRP A 413 -14.07 23.57 -2.28
N GLY A 414 -14.49 24.18 -3.40
CA GLY A 414 -15.13 25.50 -3.37
C GLY A 414 -14.23 26.61 -2.85
N VAL A 415 -12.92 26.36 -2.74
CA VAL A 415 -11.93 27.34 -2.29
C VAL A 415 -11.72 28.34 -3.39
N GLN A 416 -12.24 29.55 -3.23
CA GLN A 416 -12.09 30.64 -4.20
C GLN A 416 -10.75 31.34 -3.99
N GLY A 417 -9.91 31.19 -4.95
CA GLY A 417 -8.87 32.01 -5.49
C GLY A 417 -7.99 32.75 -4.54
N LYS A 418 -7.03 32.10 -3.80
CA LYS A 418 -5.88 32.81 -3.24
C LYS A 418 -4.81 31.80 -2.89
N ASN A 419 -3.56 32.19 -2.83
CA ASN A 419 -2.45 31.32 -2.48
C ASN A 419 -2.76 30.55 -1.20
N LEU A 420 -2.81 29.23 -1.33
CA LEU A 420 -2.90 28.33 -0.20
C LEU A 420 -1.49 28.00 0.27
N HIS A 421 -1.25 28.09 1.58
CA HIS A 421 0.01 27.70 2.19
C HIS A 421 -0.23 27.04 3.55
N LEU A 422 0.77 26.32 4.03
CA LEU A 422 0.74 25.69 5.34
C LEU A 422 1.12 26.70 6.43
N SER A 423 0.41 26.68 7.56
CA SER A 423 0.72 27.51 8.73
C SER A 423 0.50 26.75 10.03
N THR A 424 1.49 26.78 10.92
CA THR A 424 1.36 26.31 12.30
C THR A 424 0.74 27.32 13.26
N GLN A 425 0.51 28.55 12.81
CA GLN A 425 -0.08 29.61 13.66
C GLN A 425 -1.60 29.49 13.82
N LYS A 426 -2.26 28.77 12.93
CA LYS A 426 -3.70 28.48 13.01
C LYS A 426 -3.92 27.13 13.68
N GLY A 427 -4.86 27.07 14.61
CA GLY A 427 -5.29 25.80 15.18
C GLY A 427 -5.85 24.89 14.10
N LYS A 428 -5.36 23.65 14.05
CA LYS A 428 -5.85 22.64 13.13
C LYS A 428 -7.02 21.90 13.75
N TYR A 429 -8.16 21.88 13.05
CA TYR A 429 -9.31 21.11 13.49
C TYR A 429 -8.94 19.63 13.57
N MET A 430 -9.33 18.96 14.62
CA MET A 430 -9.05 17.54 14.88
C MET A 430 -7.58 17.15 15.04
N TRP A 431 -6.62 18.09 14.88
CA TRP A 431 -5.23 17.77 15.19
C TRP A 431 -5.03 17.47 16.67
N GLN A 432 -4.27 16.44 16.95
CA GLN A 432 -4.05 15.95 18.31
C GLN A 432 -2.55 15.97 18.66
N PRO A 433 -2.13 16.61 19.75
CA PRO A 433 -0.72 16.62 20.17
C PRO A 433 -0.12 15.22 20.35
N GLY A 434 -0.93 14.25 20.75
CA GLY A 434 -0.51 12.86 20.91
C GLY A 434 0.02 12.22 19.64
N TRP A 435 -0.51 12.57 18.47
CA TRP A 435 -0.05 12.05 17.19
C TRP A 435 1.41 12.44 16.91
N PHE A 436 1.75 13.71 17.06
CA PHE A 436 3.12 14.16 16.83
C PHE A 436 4.09 13.59 17.87
N ALA A 437 3.66 13.48 19.13
CA ALA A 437 4.45 12.85 20.17
C ALA A 437 4.75 11.36 19.87
N GLN A 438 3.76 10.62 19.34
CA GLN A 438 3.95 9.23 18.92
C GLN A 438 4.88 9.13 17.71
N HIS A 439 4.69 9.99 16.71
CA HIS A 439 5.60 10.14 15.57
C HIS A 439 7.05 10.31 16.04
N GLN A 440 7.30 11.25 16.97
CA GLN A 440 8.65 11.50 17.49
C GLN A 440 9.25 10.27 18.19
N ARG A 441 8.47 9.53 18.98
CA ARG A 441 8.95 8.29 19.64
C ARG A 441 9.37 7.22 18.62
N ILE A 442 8.56 7.03 17.57
CA ILE A 442 8.85 6.04 16.52
C ILE A 442 10.12 6.42 15.75
N VAL A 443 10.22 7.65 15.25
CA VAL A 443 11.40 8.08 14.48
C VAL A 443 12.67 8.08 15.33
N THR A 444 12.58 8.44 16.61
CA THR A 444 13.72 8.38 17.55
C THR A 444 14.19 6.94 17.75
N ALA A 445 13.27 5.99 17.90
CA ALA A 445 13.62 4.59 18.06
C ALA A 445 14.33 4.03 16.81
N MET A 446 13.88 4.41 15.61
CA MET A 446 14.48 3.99 14.35
C MET A 446 15.89 4.57 14.17
N THR A 447 16.04 5.88 14.36
CA THR A 447 17.32 6.58 14.14
C THR A 447 18.34 6.32 15.24
N GLY A 448 17.90 5.83 16.40
CA GLY A 448 18.76 5.36 17.49
C GLY A 448 19.45 4.01 17.24
N GLN A 449 19.16 3.33 16.12
CA GLN A 449 19.80 2.06 15.76
C GLN A 449 21.15 2.27 15.06
N LYS A 450 21.99 1.23 15.03
CA LYS A 450 23.25 1.24 14.28
C LYS A 450 23.05 1.07 12.76
N ARG A 451 21.94 0.43 12.36
CA ARG A 451 21.59 0.25 10.96
C ARG A 451 20.92 1.49 10.41
N PRO A 452 20.91 1.72 9.09
CA PRO A 452 20.14 2.81 8.47
C PRO A 452 18.67 2.75 8.87
N ALA A 453 18.13 3.89 9.23
CA ALA A 453 16.68 4.04 9.50
C ALA A 453 15.95 4.24 8.18
N VAL A 454 15.03 3.34 7.83
CA VAL A 454 14.32 3.36 6.54
C VAL A 454 12.81 3.23 6.77
N MET A 455 12.05 4.16 6.21
CA MET A 455 10.59 4.16 6.23
C MET A 455 10.06 4.33 4.81
N MET A 456 9.11 3.47 4.45
CA MET A 456 8.39 3.53 3.18
C MET A 456 6.90 3.68 3.47
N SER A 457 6.21 4.58 2.78
CA SER A 457 4.81 4.90 3.07
C SER A 457 3.99 5.20 1.81
N GLY A 458 2.68 5.29 1.96
CA GLY A 458 1.69 5.55 0.91
C GLY A 458 0.90 6.83 1.09
N ASP A 459 -0.41 6.78 0.92
CA ASP A 459 -1.46 7.79 1.16
C ASP A 459 -1.40 9.03 0.24
N LEU A 460 -0.30 9.76 0.19
CA LEU A 460 -0.21 11.05 -0.50
C LEU A 460 -0.26 11.00 -2.04
N HIS A 461 -0.47 9.82 -2.63
CA HIS A 461 -0.58 9.67 -4.09
C HIS A 461 0.59 10.30 -4.87
N ALA A 462 1.77 10.30 -4.27
CA ALA A 462 2.97 10.93 -4.81
C ALA A 462 4.19 10.02 -4.62
N THR A 463 5.23 10.27 -5.41
CA THR A 463 6.48 9.52 -5.38
C THR A 463 7.64 10.45 -5.07
N GLY A 464 8.51 10.06 -4.16
CA GLY A 464 9.69 10.86 -3.80
C GLY A 464 10.46 10.24 -2.64
N TRP A 465 11.61 10.82 -2.33
CA TRP A 465 12.38 10.43 -1.16
C TRP A 465 13.23 11.59 -0.63
N ASP A 466 13.51 11.54 0.67
CA ASP A 466 14.42 12.47 1.34
C ASP A 466 14.97 11.84 2.63
N ARG A 467 15.86 12.53 3.33
CA ARG A 467 16.31 12.17 4.67
C ARG A 467 15.84 13.19 5.71
N MET A 468 15.15 12.70 6.74
CA MET A 468 14.74 13.55 7.85
C MET A 468 15.91 13.73 8.83
N LEU A 469 16.29 14.97 9.02
CA LEU A 469 17.38 15.38 9.92
C LEU A 469 16.89 15.83 11.29
N ARG A 470 15.61 16.27 11.39
CA ARG A 470 15.02 16.76 12.64
C ARG A 470 13.51 16.59 12.64
N SER A 471 12.95 16.27 13.79
CA SER A 471 11.51 16.24 14.05
C SER A 471 11.20 17.01 15.34
N GLY A 472 10.60 18.20 15.23
CA GLY A 472 10.46 19.13 16.35
C GLY A 472 11.83 19.45 16.96
N ASP A 473 12.00 19.14 18.24
CA ASP A 473 13.26 19.36 18.97
C ASP A 473 14.22 18.16 18.89
N VAL A 474 13.83 17.07 18.24
CA VAL A 474 14.64 15.85 18.16
C VAL A 474 15.60 15.93 16.98
N ASP A 475 16.90 15.92 17.25
CA ASP A 475 17.98 15.83 16.26
C ASP A 475 18.19 14.37 15.82
N LEU A 476 18.03 14.11 14.52
CA LEU A 476 18.18 12.81 13.89
C LEU A 476 19.42 12.73 12.98
N SER A 477 20.24 13.78 12.95
CA SER A 477 21.34 13.96 11.99
C SER A 477 22.44 12.89 12.07
N LYS A 478 22.58 12.18 13.20
CA LYS A 478 23.56 11.10 13.38
C LYS A 478 23.23 9.85 12.55
N ASN A 479 21.96 9.54 12.38
CA ASN A 479 21.45 8.46 11.55
C ASN A 479 20.11 8.91 10.95
N PRO A 480 20.17 9.77 9.90
CA PRO A 480 18.97 10.36 9.32
C PRO A 480 17.97 9.29 8.85
N LEU A 481 16.68 9.55 9.05
CA LEU A 481 15.63 8.67 8.59
C LEU A 481 15.43 8.82 7.08
N TYR A 482 15.70 7.77 6.32
CA TYR A 482 15.31 7.68 4.91
C TYR A 482 13.80 7.56 4.81
N LEU A 483 13.17 8.52 4.18
CA LEU A 483 11.75 8.57 3.89
C LEU A 483 11.53 8.33 2.41
N ILE A 484 10.67 7.36 2.07
CA ILE A 484 10.36 7.00 0.70
C ILE A 484 8.83 6.97 0.56
N LEU A 485 8.30 7.75 -0.38
CA LEU A 485 6.92 7.65 -0.81
C LEU A 485 6.81 6.70 -1.99
N ASN A 486 6.02 5.65 -1.82
CA ASN A 486 5.77 4.64 -2.84
C ASN A 486 4.85 5.20 -3.92
N GLY A 487 5.08 4.81 -5.16
CA GLY A 487 4.25 5.21 -6.28
C GLY A 487 2.81 4.70 -6.18
N THR A 488 1.86 5.46 -6.69
CA THR A 488 0.43 5.14 -6.73
C THR A 488 0.03 4.51 -8.06
N LEU A 489 -0.78 3.45 -8.04
CA LEU A 489 -1.29 2.86 -9.29
C LEU A 489 -2.62 3.49 -9.73
N GLY A 490 -3.48 3.87 -8.79
CA GLY A 490 -4.89 4.16 -9.06
C GLY A 490 -5.27 5.63 -9.25
N THR A 491 -4.43 6.56 -8.83
CA THR A 491 -4.75 7.99 -8.84
C THR A 491 -5.04 8.52 -10.24
N GLY A 492 -6.13 9.28 -10.41
CA GLY A 492 -6.57 9.84 -11.68
C GLY A 492 -5.57 10.81 -12.31
N LYS A 493 -5.84 11.18 -13.56
CA LYS A 493 -4.94 12.00 -14.40
C LYS A 493 -4.57 13.35 -13.77
N ALA A 494 -5.50 13.97 -13.08
CA ALA A 494 -5.26 15.29 -12.46
C ALA A 494 -4.22 15.25 -11.33
N GLY A 495 -3.97 14.08 -10.74
CA GLY A 495 -3.21 13.93 -9.51
C GLY A 495 -4.08 14.18 -8.28
N TRP A 496 -3.47 14.10 -7.16
CA TRP A 496 -4.00 14.41 -5.81
C TRP A 496 -2.99 15.18 -5.06
N PRO A 497 -2.63 15.72 -4.16
CA PRO A 497 -3.37 16.74 -3.47
C PRO A 497 -3.41 18.09 -4.23
N SER A 498 -2.44 18.33 -5.15
CA SER A 498 -2.41 19.60 -5.93
C SER A 498 -3.72 19.88 -6.65
N ALA A 499 -4.32 18.84 -7.24
CA ALA A 499 -5.57 18.97 -7.97
C ALA A 499 -6.76 19.24 -7.06
N ALA A 500 -6.84 18.53 -5.94
CA ALA A 500 -7.98 18.57 -5.05
C ALA A 500 -7.88 19.69 -4.01
N ARG A 501 -6.69 19.95 -3.48
CA ARG A 501 -6.47 20.92 -2.40
C ARG A 501 -5.78 22.21 -2.86
N GLY A 502 -5.23 22.23 -4.09
CA GLY A 502 -4.44 23.36 -4.60
C GLY A 502 -3.07 23.48 -3.96
N LEU A 503 -2.66 22.51 -3.19
CA LEU A 503 -1.39 22.45 -2.50
C LEU A 503 -0.71 21.11 -2.77
N ALA A 504 0.50 21.15 -3.30
CA ALA A 504 1.31 19.95 -3.49
C ALA A 504 1.82 19.40 -2.15
N PRO A 505 2.16 18.09 -2.09
CA PRO A 505 2.82 17.52 -0.93
C PRO A 505 4.05 18.34 -0.56
N SER A 506 4.16 18.72 0.70
CA SER A 506 5.25 19.58 1.22
C SER A 506 5.69 19.12 2.61
N THR A 507 6.90 19.46 2.99
CA THR A 507 7.42 19.16 4.32
C THR A 507 6.70 20.02 5.35
N PRO A 508 6.11 19.43 6.40
CA PRO A 508 5.56 20.16 7.54
C PRO A 508 6.63 21.04 8.23
N THR A 509 6.22 22.17 8.78
CA THR A 509 7.15 23.16 9.36
C THR A 509 7.91 22.64 10.59
N LEU A 510 7.37 21.64 11.28
CA LEU A 510 8.04 20.98 12.42
C LEU A 510 9.15 20.01 12.00
N LEU A 511 9.28 19.69 10.73
CA LEU A 511 10.28 18.75 10.23
C LEU A 511 11.39 19.49 9.48
N GLN A 512 12.58 18.90 9.48
CA GLN A 512 13.68 19.32 8.62
C GLN A 512 14.12 18.13 7.78
N LEU A 513 13.91 18.24 6.48
CA LEU A 513 14.44 17.30 5.50
C LEU A 513 15.75 17.85 4.92
N GLU A 514 16.62 16.94 4.46
CA GLU A 514 17.95 17.32 3.97
C GLU A 514 17.88 18.12 2.66
N ARG A 515 17.09 17.63 1.70
CA ARG A 515 16.96 18.25 0.37
C ARG A 515 15.67 19.05 0.22
N ASN A 516 14.72 18.85 1.12
CA ASN A 516 13.38 19.42 1.08
C ASN A 516 12.67 19.17 -0.27
N VAL A 517 12.75 17.92 -0.72
CA VAL A 517 12.17 17.49 -2.02
C VAL A 517 10.65 17.57 -1.99
N GLN A 518 10.09 18.18 -3.03
CA GLN A 518 8.67 18.07 -3.31
C GLN A 518 8.38 16.79 -4.08
N PRO A 519 7.60 15.84 -3.52
CA PRO A 519 7.23 14.61 -4.21
C PRO A 519 6.44 14.87 -5.50
N VAL A 520 6.60 13.99 -6.49
CA VAL A 520 5.91 14.10 -7.78
C VAL A 520 4.59 13.33 -7.75
N GLU A 521 3.50 13.98 -8.10
CA GLU A 521 2.16 13.39 -8.16
C GLU A 521 1.94 12.67 -9.49
N LYS A 522 2.66 11.56 -9.70
CA LYS A 522 2.57 10.71 -10.89
C LYS A 522 2.26 9.27 -10.48
N ASN A 523 1.60 8.53 -11.37
CA ASN A 523 1.39 7.09 -11.16
C ASN A 523 2.73 6.35 -11.25
N GLY A 524 2.87 5.26 -10.50
CA GLY A 524 4.12 4.51 -10.50
C GLY A 524 4.18 3.45 -9.41
N PHE A 525 5.38 2.94 -9.21
CA PHE A 525 5.71 1.90 -8.22
C PHE A 525 7.19 1.99 -7.83
N SER A 526 7.57 1.24 -6.81
CA SER A 526 8.96 1.12 -6.36
C SER A 526 9.44 -0.33 -6.48
N ILE A 527 10.68 -0.52 -6.95
CA ILE A 527 11.41 -1.80 -6.89
C ILE A 527 12.53 -1.67 -5.87
N VAL A 528 12.54 -2.55 -4.88
CA VAL A 528 13.50 -2.51 -3.77
C VAL A 528 14.32 -3.79 -3.79
N ASP A 529 15.59 -3.67 -4.18
CA ASP A 529 16.58 -4.75 -4.09
C ASP A 529 17.36 -4.64 -2.78
N ILE A 530 17.41 -5.72 -2.04
CA ILE A 530 18.03 -5.78 -0.73
C ILE A 530 19.09 -6.89 -0.73
N THR A 531 20.32 -6.51 -0.42
CA THR A 531 21.46 -7.41 -0.24
C THR A 531 22.03 -7.23 1.16
N PRO A 532 22.96 -8.09 1.65
CA PRO A 532 23.56 -7.88 2.95
C PRO A 532 24.24 -6.51 3.15
N ASP A 533 24.67 -5.87 2.06
CA ASP A 533 25.48 -4.64 2.12
C ASP A 533 24.67 -3.37 1.94
N LYS A 534 23.52 -3.44 1.24
CA LYS A 534 22.74 -2.25 0.93
C LYS A 534 21.28 -2.55 0.53
N ILE A 535 20.46 -1.52 0.60
CA ILE A 535 19.16 -1.43 -0.07
C ILE A 535 19.32 -0.54 -1.30
N VAL A 536 18.79 -0.98 -2.43
CA VAL A 536 18.66 -0.17 -3.66
C VAL A 536 17.20 -0.02 -3.98
N CYS A 537 16.65 1.17 -3.82
CA CYS A 537 15.28 1.48 -4.16
C CYS A 537 15.24 2.25 -5.48
N ARG A 538 14.45 1.73 -6.44
CA ARG A 538 14.19 2.39 -7.73
C ARG A 538 12.76 2.86 -7.77
N LEU A 539 12.56 4.15 -7.98
CA LEU A 539 11.25 4.78 -8.10
C LEU A 539 10.88 4.93 -9.57
N PHE A 540 9.71 4.46 -9.96
CA PHE A 540 9.19 4.53 -11.31
C PHE A 540 7.97 5.43 -11.34
N VAL A 541 7.88 6.32 -12.35
CA VAL A 541 6.76 7.24 -12.50
C VAL A 541 6.32 7.35 -13.95
N TRP A 542 5.01 7.46 -14.16
CA TRP A 542 4.39 7.67 -15.46
C TRP A 542 3.16 8.58 -15.36
N ARG A 543 2.99 9.44 -16.32
CA ARG A 543 1.77 10.26 -16.51
C ARG A 543 1.76 10.85 -17.92
N GLU A 544 0.56 11.02 -18.48
CA GLU A 544 0.43 11.81 -19.72
C GLU A 544 1.08 13.21 -19.57
N PRO A 545 1.71 13.76 -20.63
CA PRO A 545 1.60 13.33 -22.04
C PRO A 545 2.49 12.16 -22.47
N ASP A 546 3.16 11.48 -21.55
CA ASP A 546 3.92 10.27 -21.91
C ASP A 546 2.96 9.22 -22.49
N PRO A 547 3.31 8.57 -23.63
CA PRO A 547 2.43 7.59 -24.25
C PRO A 547 2.22 6.36 -23.36
N PHE A 548 1.04 5.73 -23.48
CA PHE A 548 0.70 4.54 -22.71
C PHE A 548 1.71 3.40 -22.90
N GLU A 549 2.20 3.23 -24.12
CA GLU A 549 3.16 2.19 -24.51
C GLU A 549 4.50 2.33 -23.76
N ALA A 550 4.86 3.54 -23.35
CA ALA A 550 6.08 3.81 -22.59
C ALA A 550 6.08 3.13 -21.22
N ILE A 551 4.90 2.76 -20.68
CA ILE A 551 4.81 2.04 -19.39
C ILE A 551 5.59 0.74 -19.44
N SER A 552 5.54 0.01 -20.55
CA SER A 552 6.20 -1.30 -20.71
C SER A 552 7.73 -1.23 -20.63
N SER A 553 8.31 -0.07 -20.87
CA SER A 553 9.76 0.18 -20.90
C SER A 553 10.19 1.29 -19.93
N LEU A 554 9.38 1.57 -18.89
CA LEU A 554 9.74 2.59 -17.90
C LEU A 554 11.12 2.32 -17.30
N GLU A 555 11.94 3.35 -17.29
CA GLU A 555 13.20 3.40 -16.54
C GLU A 555 12.98 4.07 -15.18
N PRO A 556 13.84 3.81 -14.20
CA PRO A 556 13.76 4.47 -12.91
C PRO A 556 13.82 5.99 -13.03
N TYR A 557 12.86 6.68 -12.42
CA TYR A 557 12.88 8.14 -12.24
C TYR A 557 14.01 8.57 -11.29
N GLU A 558 14.17 7.81 -10.20
CA GLU A 558 15.27 7.95 -9.24
C GLU A 558 15.75 6.58 -8.74
N VAL A 559 17.03 6.53 -8.36
CA VAL A 559 17.67 5.36 -7.74
C VAL A 559 18.31 5.81 -6.44
N ILE A 560 17.94 5.14 -5.34
CA ILE A 560 18.38 5.45 -3.99
C ILE A 560 19.22 4.27 -3.51
N GLU A 561 20.48 4.51 -3.17
CA GLU A 561 21.33 3.52 -2.52
C GLU A 561 21.46 3.85 -1.02
N ILE A 562 21.15 2.87 -0.17
CA ILE A 562 21.22 2.97 1.28
C ILE A 562 22.21 1.91 1.76
N PRO A 563 23.50 2.25 1.91
CA PRO A 563 24.49 1.31 2.39
C PRO A 563 24.31 1.01 3.87
N ILE A 564 24.69 -0.17 4.32
CA ILE A 564 24.94 -0.43 5.73
C ILE A 564 26.29 0.19 6.08
N GLY A 565 26.29 1.10 7.04
CA GLY A 565 27.51 1.75 7.54
C GLY A 565 28.43 0.80 8.30
#